data_0bb0a887f56852ac848f3c4e522aa832
#
_entry.id   0bb0a887f56852ac848f3c4e522aa832
#
_cell.length_a   1.000
_cell.length_b   1.000
_cell.length_c   1.000
_cell.angle_alpha   90.00
_cell.angle_beta   90.00
_cell.angle_gamma   90.00
#
_symmetry.space_group_name_H-M   'P 1'
#
loop_
_entity.id
_entity.type
_entity.pdbx_description
1 polymer ?
#
loop_
_entity_poly.entity_id
_entity_poly.type
_entity_poly.pdbx_seq_one_letter_code
_entity_poly.pdbx_strand_id
1 'polypeptide(L)'
;MAQVEKVLATLPGGKKFVAVDLTALTLVGGKATVTVGSVNQIDTIIGTVPTPELTNDYVLAYGFSTEADGLAPNQVQVEVKKMQLSATNTWGAALTADVSDSVIRIAVVGN
;
A
#
# COMPACT_ATOMS: atom_id res chain seq x y z
N MET A 1 -2.01 6.04 11.26
CA MET A 1 -1.73 4.77 10.57
C MET A 1 -1.00 3.83 11.51
N ALA A 2 -1.39 2.58 11.53
CA ALA A 2 -0.63 1.53 12.19
C ALA A 2 0.07 0.67 11.12
N GLN A 3 1.34 0.39 11.33
CA GLN A 3 2.13 -0.44 10.43
C GLN A 3 2.76 -1.58 11.23
N VAL A 4 2.47 -2.81 10.82
CA VAL A 4 3.04 -3.99 11.43
C VAL A 4 3.83 -4.75 10.37
N GLU A 5 5.12 -4.98 10.63
CA GLU A 5 5.99 -5.73 9.75
C GLU A 5 6.33 -7.08 10.36
N LYS A 6 6.31 -8.12 9.52
CA LYS A 6 6.65 -9.47 9.94
C LYS A 6 7.57 -10.11 8.92
N VAL A 7 8.76 -10.49 9.35
CA VAL A 7 9.67 -11.29 8.51
C VAL A 7 9.17 -12.73 8.50
N LEU A 8 8.68 -13.18 7.35
CA LEU A 8 8.10 -14.51 7.20
C LEU A 8 9.15 -15.57 6.89
N ALA A 9 10.22 -15.19 6.21
CA ALA A 9 11.30 -16.09 5.84
C ALA A 9 12.58 -15.30 5.57
N THR A 10 13.71 -15.95 5.84
CA THR A 10 15.02 -15.49 5.41
C THR A 10 15.47 -16.37 4.25
N LEU A 11 15.80 -15.73 3.13
CA LEU A 11 16.17 -16.39 1.90
C LEU A 11 17.69 -16.39 1.69
N PRO A 12 18.22 -17.26 0.82
CA PRO A 12 19.64 -17.24 0.47
C PRO A 12 20.09 -15.86 0.00
N GLY A 13 21.32 -15.46 0.35
CA GLY A 13 21.88 -14.16 -0.03
C GLY A 13 21.48 -13.00 0.88
N GLY A 14 20.95 -13.29 2.08
CA GLY A 14 20.54 -12.26 3.05
C GLY A 14 19.22 -11.59 2.71
N LYS A 15 18.46 -12.13 1.78
CA LYS A 15 17.16 -11.60 1.42
C LYS A 15 16.08 -12.04 2.42
N LYS A 16 15.05 -11.22 2.54
CA LYS A 16 13.94 -11.46 3.45
C LYS A 16 12.62 -11.37 2.70
N PHE A 17 11.70 -12.23 3.09
CA PHE A 17 10.30 -12.16 2.70
C PHE A 17 9.56 -11.46 3.85
N VAL A 18 9.00 -10.29 3.61
CA VAL A 18 8.38 -9.47 4.66
C VAL A 18 6.93 -9.17 4.30
N ALA A 19 6.03 -9.44 5.25
CA ALA A 19 4.65 -8.98 5.17
C ALA A 19 4.50 -7.68 5.96
N VAL A 20 3.82 -6.71 5.36
CA VAL A 20 3.55 -5.41 5.97
C VAL A 20 2.05 -5.18 5.98
N ASP A 21 1.48 -5.04 7.17
CA ASP A 21 0.06 -4.71 7.34
C ASP A 21 -0.07 -3.23 7.67
N LEU A 22 -0.88 -2.54 6.87
CA LEU A 22 -1.17 -1.12 7.03
C LEU A 22 -2.64 -0.95 7.38
N THR A 23 -2.89 -0.26 8.49
CA THR A 23 -4.26 0.05 8.94
C THR A 23 -4.46 1.56 9.01
N ALA A 24 -5.64 2.04 8.61
CA ALA A 24 -6.01 3.44 8.67
C ALA A 24 -4.96 4.36 8.00
N LEU A 25 -4.65 4.07 6.74
CA LEU A 25 -3.64 4.78 5.98
C LEU A 25 -4.03 6.25 5.79
N THR A 26 -3.09 7.16 6.05
CA THR A 26 -3.30 8.59 5.80
C THR A 26 -2.91 8.93 4.37
N LEU A 27 -3.84 9.46 3.60
CA LEU A 27 -3.64 9.81 2.20
C LEU A 27 -3.52 11.32 2.02
N VAL A 28 -2.58 11.72 1.18
CA VAL A 28 -2.45 13.10 0.71
C VAL A 28 -2.51 13.06 -0.82
N GLY A 29 -3.53 13.67 -1.40
CA GLY A 29 -3.78 13.56 -2.84
C GLY A 29 -4.02 12.11 -3.30
N GLY A 30 -4.58 11.29 -2.45
CA GLY A 30 -4.81 9.86 -2.71
C GLY A 30 -3.56 8.99 -2.59
N LYS A 31 -2.46 9.51 -2.08
CA LYS A 31 -1.17 8.80 -2.03
C LYS A 31 -0.62 8.74 -0.62
N ALA A 32 0.13 7.70 -0.35
CA ALA A 32 0.92 7.56 0.88
C ALA A 32 2.25 6.88 0.57
N THR A 33 3.28 7.26 1.29
CA THR A 33 4.60 6.62 1.21
C THR A 33 4.79 5.76 2.44
N VAL A 34 5.14 4.50 2.23
CA VAL A 34 5.33 3.52 3.28
C VAL A 34 6.79 3.08 3.28
N THR A 35 7.44 3.17 4.44
CA THR A 35 8.80 2.69 4.63
C THR A 35 8.78 1.29 5.24
N VAL A 36 9.39 0.33 4.56
CA VAL A 36 9.52 -1.05 5.06
C VAL A 36 10.84 -1.14 5.82
N GLY A 37 10.79 -0.94 7.14
CA GLY A 37 11.99 -0.85 7.97
C GLY A 37 12.76 -2.17 8.12
N SER A 38 12.12 -3.31 7.85
CA SER A 38 12.76 -4.63 7.95
C SER A 38 13.78 -4.91 6.84
N VAL A 39 13.80 -4.09 5.79
CA VAL A 39 14.74 -4.21 4.66
C VAL A 39 15.39 -2.88 4.37
N ASN A 40 16.57 -2.91 3.76
CA ASN A 40 17.26 -1.71 3.30
C ASN A 40 16.90 -1.38 1.85
N GLN A 41 16.54 -2.39 1.08
CA GLN A 41 16.16 -2.25 -0.31
C GLN A 41 15.09 -3.28 -0.65
N ILE A 42 14.04 -2.84 -1.33
CA ILE A 42 13.00 -3.73 -1.85
C ILE A 42 13.41 -4.14 -3.27
N ASP A 43 13.50 -5.44 -3.51
CA ASP A 43 13.77 -5.96 -4.85
C ASP A 43 12.48 -6.07 -5.65
N THR A 44 11.40 -6.53 -5.01
CA THR A 44 10.10 -6.68 -5.66
C THR A 44 8.97 -6.72 -4.65
N ILE A 45 7.80 -6.29 -5.08
CA ILE A 45 6.54 -6.54 -4.38
C ILE A 45 5.99 -7.85 -4.94
N ILE A 46 5.80 -8.84 -4.07
CA ILE A 46 5.35 -10.17 -4.49
C ILE A 46 3.88 -10.42 -4.21
N GLY A 47 3.24 -9.54 -3.50
CA GLY A 47 1.81 -9.65 -3.25
C GLY A 47 1.24 -8.42 -2.57
N THR A 48 -0.02 -8.16 -2.85
CA THR A 48 -0.79 -7.11 -2.19
C THR A 48 -2.21 -7.63 -1.98
N VAL A 49 -2.73 -7.41 -0.78
CA VAL A 49 -4.08 -7.86 -0.44
C VAL A 49 -4.81 -6.70 0.24
N PRO A 50 -5.37 -5.77 -0.52
CA PRO A 50 -6.19 -4.73 0.07
C PRO A 50 -7.53 -5.30 0.53
N THR A 51 -7.96 -4.90 1.72
CA THR A 51 -9.31 -5.16 2.21
C THR A 51 -9.98 -3.80 2.31
N PRO A 52 -10.63 -3.32 1.25
CA PRO A 52 -11.22 -1.99 1.23
C PRO A 52 -12.44 -1.89 2.14
N GLU A 53 -12.62 -0.71 2.66
CA GLU A 53 -13.89 -0.35 3.28
C GLU A 53 -14.97 -0.32 2.20
N LEU A 54 -16.08 -1.02 2.45
CA LEU A 54 -17.20 -1.04 1.52
C LEU A 54 -18.10 0.16 1.81
N THR A 55 -18.07 1.14 0.93
CA THR A 55 -19.03 2.25 0.93
C THR A 55 -20.04 2.05 -0.17
N ASN A 56 -21.25 2.51 0.04
CA ASN A 56 -22.40 2.16 -0.79
C ASN A 56 -22.34 2.68 -2.24
N ASP A 57 -21.45 3.61 -2.54
CA ASP A 57 -21.49 4.31 -3.83
C ASP A 57 -20.12 4.48 -4.48
N TYR A 58 -19.06 3.89 -3.94
CA TYR A 58 -17.72 4.06 -4.47
C TYR A 58 -17.05 2.73 -4.78
N VAL A 59 -16.26 2.74 -5.84
CA VAL A 59 -15.27 1.70 -6.12
C VAL A 59 -13.89 2.27 -5.82
N LEU A 60 -13.09 1.52 -5.06
CA LEU A 60 -11.71 1.89 -4.76
C LEU A 60 -10.77 1.04 -5.62
N ALA A 61 -9.74 1.70 -6.15
CA ALA A 61 -8.65 1.03 -6.87
C ALA A 61 -7.33 1.36 -6.19
N TYR A 62 -6.53 0.33 -5.94
CA TYR A 62 -5.24 0.43 -5.25
C TYR A 62 -4.10 0.22 -6.23
N GLY A 63 -3.09 1.08 -6.17
CA GLY A 63 -1.85 0.92 -6.90
C GLY A 63 -0.65 0.96 -5.95
N PHE A 64 0.37 0.16 -6.25
CA PHE A 64 1.58 0.07 -5.44
C PHE A 64 2.78 0.21 -6.37
N SER A 65 3.74 1.05 -5.99
CA SER A 65 4.93 1.29 -6.81
C SER A 65 6.16 1.46 -5.95
N THR A 66 7.26 0.87 -6.40
CA THR A 66 8.61 1.12 -5.86
C THR A 66 9.40 2.08 -6.76
N GLU A 67 8.83 2.51 -7.88
CA GLU A 67 9.49 3.29 -8.92
C GLU A 67 9.05 4.77 -8.94
N ALA A 68 8.18 5.19 -8.03
CA ALA A 68 7.74 6.58 -7.98
C ALA A 68 8.91 7.51 -7.62
N ASP A 69 8.86 8.72 -8.17
CA ASP A 69 9.92 9.71 -7.94
C ASP A 69 10.06 10.05 -6.46
N GLY A 70 11.30 10.16 -6.01
CA GLY A 70 11.61 10.55 -4.63
C GLY A 70 11.53 9.44 -3.59
N LEU A 71 11.25 8.19 -3.99
CA LEU A 71 11.24 7.07 -3.06
C LEU A 71 12.65 6.64 -2.69
N ALA A 72 12.84 6.33 -1.40
CA ALA A 72 14.03 5.63 -0.93
C ALA A 72 13.96 4.15 -1.35
N PRO A 73 15.10 3.41 -1.34
CA PRO A 73 15.12 2.01 -1.78
C PRO A 73 14.20 1.06 -1.02
N ASN A 74 13.83 1.40 0.20
CA ASN A 74 12.94 0.59 1.04
C ASN A 74 11.55 1.19 1.20
N GLN A 75 11.12 2.03 0.26
CA GLN A 75 9.81 2.67 0.30
C GLN A 75 8.89 2.19 -0.82
N VAL A 76 7.61 2.17 -0.52
CA VAL A 76 6.52 1.86 -1.45
C VAL A 76 5.56 3.04 -1.47
N GLN A 77 5.19 3.51 -2.65
CA GLN A 77 4.08 4.44 -2.78
C GLN A 77 2.78 3.66 -2.96
N VAL A 78 1.81 3.98 -2.12
CA VAL A 78 0.44 3.48 -2.24
C VAL A 78 -0.41 4.59 -2.81
N GLU A 79 -1.11 4.33 -3.89
CA GLU A 79 -2.09 5.26 -4.48
C GLU A 79 -3.47 4.63 -4.44
N VAL A 80 -4.44 5.36 -3.94
CA VAL A 80 -5.84 4.92 -3.90
C VAL A 80 -6.68 5.91 -4.68
N LYS A 81 -7.42 5.39 -5.64
CA LYS A 81 -8.37 6.16 -6.44
C LYS A 81 -9.78 5.67 -6.16
N LYS A 82 -10.75 6.56 -6.31
CA LYS A 82 -12.16 6.22 -6.16
C LYS A 82 -12.96 6.70 -7.35
N MET A 83 -14.02 5.99 -7.67
CA MET A 83 -15.03 6.38 -8.64
C MET A 83 -16.39 6.25 -8.00
N GLN A 84 -17.20 7.30 -8.08
CA GLN A 84 -18.56 7.28 -7.60
C GLN A 84 -19.47 6.65 -8.67
N LEU A 85 -20.17 5.60 -8.31
CA LEU A 85 -20.96 4.80 -9.26
C LEU A 85 -22.21 5.53 -9.74
N SER A 86 -22.81 6.38 -8.90
CA SER A 86 -24.09 7.01 -9.21
C SER A 86 -23.97 8.36 -9.92
N ALA A 87 -22.84 9.04 -9.86
CA ALA A 87 -22.75 10.43 -10.26
C ALA A 87 -21.66 10.74 -11.28
N THR A 88 -20.63 9.91 -11.44
CA THR A 88 -19.52 10.18 -12.35
C THR A 88 -18.84 8.90 -12.79
N ASN A 89 -18.25 8.93 -13.97
CA ASN A 89 -17.41 7.86 -14.50
C ASN A 89 -15.92 8.20 -14.39
N THR A 90 -15.57 9.21 -13.62
CA THR A 90 -14.20 9.70 -13.53
C THR A 90 -13.55 9.20 -12.23
N TRP A 91 -12.35 8.65 -12.36
CA TRP A 91 -11.52 8.29 -11.20
C TRP A 91 -10.92 9.55 -10.59
N GLY A 92 -11.00 9.67 -9.29
CA GLY A 92 -10.40 10.73 -8.51
C GLY A 92 -9.54 10.18 -7.38
N ALA A 93 -8.80 11.07 -6.71
CA ALA A 93 -8.02 10.71 -5.53
C ALA A 93 -8.95 10.31 -4.38
N ALA A 94 -8.65 9.20 -3.70
CA ALA A 94 -9.35 8.82 -2.49
C ALA A 94 -8.93 9.72 -1.32
N LEU A 95 -9.83 9.90 -0.38
CA LEU A 95 -9.58 10.62 0.87
C LEU A 95 -9.17 9.63 1.97
N THR A 96 -8.51 10.13 3.01
CA THR A 96 -8.16 9.31 4.17
C THR A 96 -9.38 8.61 4.76
N ALA A 97 -10.53 9.30 4.81
CA ALA A 97 -11.77 8.74 5.30
C ALA A 97 -12.27 7.53 4.49
N ASP A 98 -11.93 7.47 3.21
CA ASP A 98 -12.37 6.36 2.33
C ASP A 98 -11.65 5.05 2.66
N VAL A 99 -10.51 5.10 3.36
CA VAL A 99 -9.70 3.93 3.71
C VAL A 99 -9.54 3.76 5.23
N SER A 100 -10.36 4.45 6.01
CA SER A 100 -10.22 4.47 7.49
C SER A 100 -10.36 3.09 8.12
N ASP A 101 -11.19 2.21 7.56
CA ASP A 101 -11.38 0.84 8.03
C ASP A 101 -10.71 -0.19 7.12
N SER A 102 -9.88 0.27 6.17
CA SER A 102 -9.18 -0.63 5.27
C SER A 102 -7.94 -1.21 5.93
N VAL A 103 -7.67 -2.48 5.65
CA VAL A 103 -6.40 -3.14 5.97
C VAL A 103 -5.73 -3.46 4.64
N ILE A 104 -4.51 -2.95 4.45
CA ILE A 104 -3.74 -3.18 3.24
C ILE A 104 -2.52 -4.02 3.63
N ARG A 105 -2.38 -5.17 3.00
CA ARG A 105 -1.23 -6.05 3.20
C ARG A 105 -0.36 -6.03 1.97
N ILE A 106 0.93 -5.76 2.16
CA ILE A 106 1.95 -5.80 1.14
C ILE A 106 2.95 -6.89 1.51
N ALA A 107 3.34 -7.70 0.55
CA ALA A 107 4.41 -8.67 0.74
C ALA A 107 5.56 -8.32 -0.19
N VAL A 108 6.76 -8.19 0.38
CA VAL A 108 7.95 -7.76 -0.37
C VAL A 108 9.10 -8.73 -0.15
N VAL A 109 10.00 -8.77 -1.12
CA VAL A 109 11.32 -9.40 -0.98
C VAL A 109 12.37 -8.31 -1.10
N GLY A 110 13.30 -8.31 -0.15
CA GLY A 110 14.39 -7.34 -0.13
C GLY A 110 15.51 -7.76 0.80
N ASN A 111 16.51 -6.93 0.89
CA ASN A 111 17.68 -7.23 1.74
C ASN A 111 18.02 -6.05 2.70
#